data_3d9a4a7cc9746d2a7a0d5ed50bfd4b16
#
_entry.id   3d9a4a7cc9746d2a7a0d5ed50bfd4b16
#
_cell.length_a   1.000
_cell.length_b   1.000
_cell.length_c   1.000
_cell.angle_alpha   90.00
_cell.angle_beta   90.00
_cell.angle_gamma   90.00
#
_symmetry.space_group_name_H-M   'P 1'
#
loop_
_entity.id
_entity.type
_entity.pdbx_description
1 polymer ?
#
loop_
_entity_poly.entity_id
_entity_poly.type
_entity_poly.pdbx_seq_one_letter_code
_entity_poly.pdbx_strand_id
1 'polypeptide(L)'
;MRPGRRKVALVIGAGALKCAAAFGVVKVLREHRVPIDLVVGCSGGAFCAAWLAHGGEEDADAAAERFARGWAGAFDEVDHRAVLSAVFPRLLRFHKAVSIVRDRRINAALRGFVGGQRFDELALPLQLVATDFISGEEVVLSSGRLFDAIRATIALPLILPPWELDGRMLVDGGVCNPLPLNLAIREGADIIVAVGFEDALDTEFHSGMGLVRQLTTLMVNRLYRAQYGFYNLTHHAETLAVFPDIERRVGLNDVHMVPYLVERGAQAMSREMPYLQRLMDDTVPRPHPGRTQP
;
A
#
# COMPACT_ATOMS: atom_id res chain seq x y z
N MET A 1 16.07 20.91 5.04
CA MET A 1 15.04 20.85 6.13
C MET A 1 14.91 22.25 6.73
N ARG A 2 13.70 22.78 6.88
CA ARG A 2 13.48 24.03 7.64
C ARG A 2 13.62 23.67 9.13
N PRO A 3 14.50 24.31 9.91
CA PRO A 3 14.66 24.03 11.33
C PRO A 3 13.34 24.39 12.05
N GLY A 4 12.75 23.44 12.78
CA GLY A 4 11.59 23.65 13.65
C GLY A 4 10.26 23.04 13.19
N ARG A 5 10.10 22.62 11.91
CA ARG A 5 8.84 22.01 11.42
C ARG A 5 8.79 20.51 11.73
N ARG A 6 7.63 20.00 12.13
CA ARG A 6 7.37 18.56 12.29
C ARG A 6 7.52 17.83 10.94
N LYS A 7 8.23 16.70 10.96
CA LYS A 7 8.38 15.83 9.79
C LYS A 7 7.12 14.99 9.62
N VAL A 8 6.47 15.10 8.46
CA VAL A 8 5.22 14.39 8.14
C VAL A 8 5.52 13.26 7.17
N ALA A 9 5.14 12.04 7.53
CA ALA A 9 5.17 10.87 6.65
C ALA A 9 3.76 10.47 6.23
N LEU A 10 3.59 10.09 4.97
CA LEU A 10 2.39 9.44 4.46
C LEU A 10 2.68 7.95 4.27
N VAL A 11 1.97 7.10 4.99
CA VAL A 11 2.06 5.64 4.90
C VAL A 11 0.79 5.11 4.25
N ILE A 12 0.93 4.44 3.10
CA ILE A 12 -0.19 3.89 2.33
C ILE A 12 -0.08 2.36 2.37
N GLY A 13 -1.00 1.75 3.07
CA GLY A 13 -1.02 0.30 3.29
C GLY A 13 -1.46 -0.52 2.08
N ALA A 14 -1.42 -1.85 2.26
CA ALA A 14 -1.91 -2.82 1.30
C ALA A 14 -3.44 -2.77 1.18
N GLY A 15 -4.00 -2.98 0.00
CA GLY A 15 -5.46 -2.94 -0.20
C GLY A 15 -5.90 -3.15 -1.64
N ALA A 16 -5.00 -3.66 -2.50
CA ALA A 16 -5.28 -3.88 -3.92
C ALA A 16 -5.92 -2.64 -4.59
N LEU A 17 -7.05 -2.80 -5.29
CA LEU A 17 -7.74 -1.70 -5.97
C LEU A 17 -8.29 -0.64 -5.00
N LYS A 18 -8.59 -0.99 -3.74
CA LYS A 18 -9.05 -0.02 -2.73
C LYS A 18 -8.03 1.08 -2.43
N CYS A 19 -6.76 0.83 -2.71
CA CYS A 19 -5.70 1.83 -2.59
C CYS A 19 -5.92 3.05 -3.49
N ALA A 20 -6.83 2.99 -4.46
CA ALA A 20 -7.27 4.18 -5.21
C ALA A 20 -7.82 5.28 -4.29
N ALA A 21 -8.36 4.94 -3.12
CA ALA A 21 -8.79 5.92 -2.13
C ALA A 21 -7.65 6.81 -1.61
N ALA A 22 -6.40 6.33 -1.67
CA ALA A 22 -5.24 7.14 -1.26
C ALA A 22 -5.06 8.39 -2.15
N PHE A 23 -5.45 8.35 -3.42
CA PHE A 23 -5.44 9.54 -4.28
C PHE A 23 -6.36 10.64 -3.73
N GLY A 24 -7.54 10.26 -3.21
CA GLY A 24 -8.45 11.18 -2.54
C GLY A 24 -7.88 11.74 -1.23
N VAL A 25 -7.17 10.91 -0.46
CA VAL A 25 -6.43 11.38 0.73
C VAL A 25 -5.39 12.42 0.34
N VAL A 26 -4.57 12.14 -0.68
CA VAL A 26 -3.54 13.08 -1.16
C VAL A 26 -4.15 14.36 -1.70
N LYS A 27 -5.30 14.29 -2.39
CA LYS A 27 -6.04 15.46 -2.87
C LYS A 27 -6.32 16.43 -1.72
N VAL A 28 -6.92 15.95 -0.64
CA VAL A 28 -7.24 16.78 0.54
C VAL A 28 -5.97 17.30 1.23
N LEU A 29 -4.93 16.49 1.37
CA LEU A 29 -3.65 16.94 1.94
C LEU A 29 -3.04 18.09 1.13
N ARG A 30 -3.13 18.04 -0.21
CA ARG A 30 -2.64 19.10 -1.10
C ARG A 30 -3.48 20.37 -1.03
N GLU A 31 -4.81 20.25 -1.02
CA GLU A 31 -5.74 21.38 -0.87
C GLU A 31 -5.41 22.18 0.39
N HIS A 32 -5.05 21.48 1.48
CA HIS A 32 -4.65 22.08 2.75
C HIS A 32 -3.15 22.36 2.86
N ARG A 33 -2.39 22.18 1.78
CA ARG A 33 -0.94 22.43 1.71
C ARG A 33 -0.13 21.71 2.79
N VAL A 34 -0.57 20.50 3.15
CA VAL A 34 0.18 19.65 4.10
C VAL A 34 1.49 19.22 3.45
N PRO A 35 2.63 19.57 4.04
CA PRO A 35 3.93 19.16 3.50
C PRO A 35 4.19 17.70 3.85
N ILE A 36 4.48 16.87 2.85
CA ILE A 36 4.90 15.48 3.02
C ILE A 36 6.42 15.40 2.83
N ASP A 37 7.11 14.78 3.79
CA ASP A 37 8.58 14.66 3.81
C ASP A 37 9.04 13.25 3.44
N LEU A 38 8.17 12.25 3.58
CA LEU A 38 8.43 10.85 3.30
C LEU A 38 7.14 10.17 2.86
N VAL A 39 7.26 9.30 1.86
CA VAL A 39 6.14 8.44 1.45
C VAL A 39 6.55 6.98 1.63
N VAL A 40 5.67 6.19 2.21
CA VAL A 40 5.84 4.75 2.36
C VAL A 40 4.64 4.05 1.71
N GLY A 41 4.89 3.03 0.90
CA GLY A 41 3.84 2.30 0.20
C GLY A 41 3.96 0.78 0.35
N CYS A 42 2.82 0.10 0.40
CA CYS A 42 2.74 -1.36 0.40
C CYS A 42 1.69 -1.84 -0.60
N SER A 43 2.02 -2.86 -1.41
CA SER A 43 1.10 -3.47 -2.37
C SER A 43 0.46 -2.43 -3.30
N GLY A 44 -0.88 -2.45 -3.46
CA GLY A 44 -1.61 -1.45 -4.24
C GLY A 44 -1.33 0.01 -3.82
N GLY A 45 -0.97 0.25 -2.55
CA GLY A 45 -0.60 1.59 -2.06
C GLY A 45 0.66 2.15 -2.69
N ALA A 46 1.53 1.29 -3.24
CA ALA A 46 2.75 1.69 -3.92
C ALA A 46 2.50 2.58 -5.16
N PHE A 47 1.36 2.43 -5.82
CA PHE A 47 1.03 3.25 -7.00
C PHE A 47 0.82 4.73 -6.63
N CYS A 48 -0.01 5.00 -5.64
CA CYS A 48 -0.23 6.36 -5.16
C CYS A 48 1.05 6.92 -4.51
N ALA A 49 1.78 6.10 -3.76
CA ALA A 49 3.05 6.47 -3.15
C ALA A 49 4.10 6.89 -4.20
N ALA A 50 4.27 6.10 -5.27
CA ALA A 50 5.19 6.38 -6.36
C ALA A 50 4.80 7.64 -7.14
N TRP A 51 3.51 7.81 -7.46
CA TRP A 51 3.01 9.01 -8.12
C TRP A 51 3.30 10.27 -7.30
N LEU A 52 3.01 10.24 -5.99
CA LEU A 52 3.27 11.37 -5.11
C LEU A 52 4.78 11.66 -4.99
N ALA A 53 5.59 10.62 -4.83
CA ALA A 53 7.04 10.76 -4.69
C ALA A 53 7.72 11.29 -5.96
N HIS A 54 7.15 11.03 -7.13
CA HIS A 54 7.64 11.60 -8.40
C HIS A 54 7.46 13.12 -8.53
N GLY A 55 6.75 13.74 -7.60
CA GLY A 55 6.47 15.18 -7.62
C GLY A 55 5.00 15.50 -7.84
N GLY A 56 4.23 14.52 -8.34
CA GLY A 56 2.77 14.61 -8.45
C GLY A 56 2.26 15.88 -9.14
N GLU A 57 2.87 16.30 -10.24
CA GLU A 57 2.43 17.49 -11.01
C GLU A 57 1.00 17.29 -11.56
N GLU A 58 0.68 16.05 -11.91
CA GLU A 58 -0.65 15.66 -12.34
C GLU A 58 -1.64 15.77 -11.17
N ASP A 59 -2.87 16.20 -11.47
CA ASP A 59 -3.96 16.22 -10.51
C ASP A 59 -4.27 14.80 -9.96
N ALA A 60 -4.72 14.72 -8.70
CA ALA A 60 -4.97 13.44 -8.03
C ALA A 60 -6.08 12.62 -8.72
N ASP A 61 -7.12 13.27 -9.24
CA ASP A 61 -8.20 12.60 -9.97
C ASP A 61 -7.67 12.03 -11.30
N ALA A 62 -6.88 12.79 -12.05
CA ALA A 62 -6.24 12.33 -13.29
C ALA A 62 -5.26 11.17 -13.04
N ALA A 63 -4.49 11.23 -11.94
CA ALA A 63 -3.60 10.16 -11.52
C ALA A 63 -4.38 8.88 -11.16
N ALA A 64 -5.52 9.01 -10.47
CA ALA A 64 -6.40 7.90 -10.15
C ALA A 64 -7.01 7.26 -11.41
N GLU A 65 -7.41 8.08 -12.40
CA GLU A 65 -7.88 7.58 -13.70
C GLU A 65 -6.76 6.85 -14.46
N ARG A 66 -5.54 7.37 -14.45
CA ARG A 66 -4.38 6.71 -15.06
C ARG A 66 -4.09 5.37 -14.36
N PHE A 67 -4.17 5.33 -13.03
CA PHE A 67 -4.10 4.10 -12.26
C PHE A 67 -5.20 3.12 -12.68
N ALA A 68 -6.47 3.55 -12.77
CA ALA A 68 -7.59 2.72 -13.19
C ALA A 68 -7.39 2.13 -14.61
N ARG A 69 -6.95 2.96 -15.56
CA ARG A 69 -6.64 2.49 -16.93
C ARG A 69 -5.52 1.46 -16.97
N GLY A 70 -4.46 1.66 -16.18
CA GLY A 70 -3.36 0.68 -16.06
C GLY A 70 -3.77 -0.61 -15.36
N TRP A 71 -4.67 -0.50 -14.40
CA TRP A 71 -5.18 -1.65 -13.64
C TRP A 71 -6.20 -2.46 -14.44
N ALA A 72 -6.95 -1.82 -15.35
CA ALA A 72 -7.99 -2.47 -16.15
C ALA A 72 -7.41 -3.61 -16.99
N GLY A 73 -7.97 -4.80 -16.82
CA GLY A 73 -7.55 -6.02 -17.52
C GLY A 73 -6.18 -6.56 -17.13
N ALA A 74 -5.49 -5.97 -16.15
CA ALA A 74 -4.17 -6.42 -15.71
C ALA A 74 -4.19 -7.85 -15.14
N PHE A 75 -5.33 -8.26 -14.59
CA PHE A 75 -5.54 -9.57 -13.95
C PHE A 75 -6.43 -10.53 -14.76
N ASP A 76 -6.77 -10.21 -16.00
CA ASP A 76 -7.71 -11.01 -16.81
C ASP A 76 -7.09 -12.28 -17.43
N GLU A 77 -5.76 -12.32 -17.56
CA GLU A 77 -5.08 -13.48 -18.18
C GLU A 77 -4.87 -14.59 -17.16
N VAL A 78 -5.84 -15.50 -17.03
CA VAL A 78 -5.71 -16.70 -16.18
C VAL A 78 -4.73 -17.71 -16.80
N ASP A 79 -3.76 -18.18 -16.01
CA ASP A 79 -2.87 -19.28 -16.41
C ASP A 79 -3.47 -20.64 -16.02
N HIS A 80 -4.31 -21.18 -16.91
CA HIS A 80 -4.94 -22.48 -16.71
C HIS A 80 -3.94 -23.63 -16.49
N ARG A 81 -2.73 -23.54 -17.08
CA ARG A 81 -1.68 -24.56 -16.86
C ARG A 81 -1.11 -24.47 -15.45
N ALA A 82 -0.87 -23.26 -14.95
CA ALA A 82 -0.40 -23.07 -13.59
C ALA A 82 -1.42 -23.58 -12.57
N VAL A 83 -2.70 -23.21 -12.75
CA VAL A 83 -3.80 -23.72 -11.91
C VAL A 83 -3.86 -25.25 -11.94
N LEU A 84 -3.77 -25.87 -13.11
CA LEU A 84 -3.81 -27.34 -13.25
C LEU A 84 -2.58 -28.01 -12.63
N SER A 85 -1.38 -27.39 -12.72
CA SER A 85 -0.15 -27.91 -12.10
C SER A 85 -0.17 -27.84 -10.58
N ALA A 86 -0.89 -26.87 -10.01
CA ALA A 86 -1.09 -26.80 -8.56
C ALA A 86 -1.99 -27.93 -8.05
N VAL A 87 -3.00 -28.34 -8.85
CA VAL A 87 -3.93 -29.42 -8.52
C VAL A 87 -3.31 -30.80 -8.78
N PHE A 88 -2.55 -30.94 -9.85
CA PHE A 88 -1.93 -32.20 -10.29
C PHE A 88 -0.39 -32.10 -10.40
N PRO A 89 0.34 -31.87 -9.29
CA PRO A 89 1.77 -31.56 -9.31
C PRO A 89 2.64 -32.72 -9.83
N ARG A 90 2.18 -33.97 -9.68
CA ARG A 90 2.89 -35.17 -10.17
C ARG A 90 2.80 -35.33 -11.69
N LEU A 91 1.74 -34.81 -12.31
CA LEU A 91 1.49 -34.99 -13.75
C LEU A 91 2.09 -33.83 -14.58
N LEU A 92 2.10 -32.60 -14.03
CA LEU A 92 2.42 -31.37 -14.75
C LEU A 92 3.68 -30.64 -14.24
N ARG A 93 4.53 -31.29 -13.45
CA ARG A 93 5.71 -30.67 -12.82
C ARG A 93 5.40 -29.35 -12.12
N PHE A 94 5.22 -29.40 -10.81
CA PHE A 94 5.05 -28.20 -9.98
C PHE A 94 6.19 -27.22 -10.22
N HIS A 95 5.87 -26.01 -10.63
CA HIS A 95 6.83 -24.93 -10.76
C HIS A 95 6.70 -24.00 -9.55
N LYS A 96 7.85 -23.61 -8.95
CA LYS A 96 7.87 -22.74 -7.74
C LYS A 96 7.16 -21.39 -7.91
N ALA A 97 6.94 -20.95 -9.15
CA ALA A 97 6.28 -19.70 -9.51
C ALA A 97 4.81 -19.92 -9.92
N VAL A 98 4.07 -20.78 -9.21
CA VAL A 98 2.64 -20.99 -9.50
C VAL A 98 1.87 -19.72 -9.22
N SER A 99 1.26 -19.16 -10.26
CA SER A 99 0.37 -18.01 -10.19
C SER A 99 -0.87 -18.25 -11.04
N ILE A 100 -2.01 -17.74 -10.58
CA ILE A 100 -3.28 -17.86 -11.31
C ILE A 100 -3.28 -16.93 -12.53
N VAL A 101 -2.59 -15.79 -12.44
CA VAL A 101 -2.58 -14.75 -13.47
C VAL A 101 -1.21 -14.68 -14.13
N ARG A 102 -1.19 -14.56 -15.46
CA ARG A 102 0.03 -14.24 -16.21
C ARG A 102 0.39 -12.78 -15.99
N ASP A 103 1.62 -12.54 -15.61
CA ASP A 103 2.08 -11.20 -15.23
C ASP A 103 2.40 -10.25 -16.40
N ARG A 104 2.23 -10.72 -17.65
CA ARG A 104 2.57 -9.95 -18.85
C ARG A 104 1.82 -8.61 -18.92
N ARG A 105 0.50 -8.62 -18.65
CA ARG A 105 -0.33 -7.41 -18.74
C ARG A 105 -0.02 -6.46 -17.61
N ILE A 106 0.07 -6.96 -16.38
CA ILE A 106 0.44 -6.14 -15.23
C ILE A 106 1.83 -5.52 -15.39
N ASN A 107 2.80 -6.29 -15.92
CA ASN A 107 4.13 -5.78 -16.19
C ASN A 107 4.13 -4.70 -17.29
N ALA A 108 3.30 -4.82 -18.31
CA ALA A 108 3.13 -3.79 -19.33
C ALA A 108 2.48 -2.52 -18.76
N ALA A 109 1.43 -2.68 -17.95
CA ALA A 109 0.77 -1.57 -17.26
C ALA A 109 1.72 -0.83 -16.31
N LEU A 110 2.52 -1.56 -15.53
CA LEU A 110 3.54 -0.98 -14.65
C LEU A 110 4.59 -0.19 -15.43
N ARG A 111 5.09 -0.73 -16.55
CA ARG A 111 6.03 0.03 -17.40
C ARG A 111 5.40 1.31 -17.95
N GLY A 112 4.12 1.28 -18.29
CA GLY A 112 3.38 2.48 -18.69
C GLY A 112 3.16 3.47 -17.55
N PHE A 113 3.08 2.99 -16.30
CA PHE A 113 2.85 3.81 -15.13
C PHE A 113 4.12 4.52 -14.63
N VAL A 114 5.25 3.80 -14.53
CA VAL A 114 6.51 4.31 -13.97
C VAL A 114 7.61 4.54 -15.01
N GLY A 115 7.42 4.10 -16.25
CA GLY A 115 8.47 4.22 -17.27
C GLY A 115 9.78 3.55 -16.85
N GLY A 116 10.88 4.27 -17.05
CA GLY A 116 12.23 3.86 -16.65
C GLY A 116 12.69 4.42 -15.30
N GLN A 117 11.81 5.04 -14.54
CA GLN A 117 12.13 5.80 -13.32
C GLN A 117 12.88 4.99 -12.27
N ARG A 118 13.73 5.68 -11.53
CA ARG A 118 14.54 5.17 -10.43
C ARG A 118 14.22 5.95 -9.16
N PHE A 119 14.52 5.36 -8.00
CA PHE A 119 14.30 6.02 -6.69
C PHE A 119 15.11 7.30 -6.52
N ASP A 120 16.30 7.37 -7.07
CA ASP A 120 17.19 8.55 -7.01
C ASP A 120 16.72 9.74 -7.88
N GLU A 121 15.72 9.53 -8.74
CA GLU A 121 15.08 10.56 -9.57
C GLU A 121 13.80 11.12 -8.95
N LEU A 122 13.38 10.61 -7.78
CA LEU A 122 12.14 11.01 -7.14
C LEU A 122 12.29 12.34 -6.38
N ALA A 123 11.25 13.16 -6.40
CA ALA A 123 11.21 14.44 -5.70
C ALA A 123 11.08 14.29 -4.18
N LEU A 124 10.47 13.19 -3.72
CA LEU A 124 10.33 12.85 -2.30
C LEU A 124 10.95 11.49 -2.01
N PRO A 125 11.52 11.29 -0.81
CA PRO A 125 11.92 9.98 -0.34
C PRO A 125 10.76 9.00 -0.38
N LEU A 126 10.98 7.83 -1.00
CA LEU A 126 10.01 6.75 -1.11
C LEU A 126 10.59 5.46 -0.56
N GLN A 127 9.81 4.75 0.24
CA GLN A 127 10.09 3.38 0.65
C GLN A 127 8.92 2.47 0.31
N LEU A 128 9.20 1.32 -0.29
CA LEU A 128 8.20 0.30 -0.57
C LEU A 128 8.54 -0.97 0.20
N VAL A 129 7.53 -1.74 0.57
CA VAL A 129 7.71 -2.98 1.35
C VAL A 129 7.37 -4.19 0.49
N ALA A 130 8.25 -5.18 0.52
CA ALA A 130 8.00 -6.53 0.03
C ALA A 130 8.30 -7.55 1.14
N THR A 131 7.90 -8.79 0.95
CA THR A 131 8.22 -9.91 1.84
C THR A 131 9.17 -10.86 1.14
N ASP A 132 10.28 -11.22 1.77
CA ASP A 132 11.09 -12.36 1.32
C ASP A 132 10.32 -13.65 1.60
N PHE A 133 9.96 -14.37 0.53
CA PHE A 133 9.08 -15.54 0.63
C PHE A 133 9.75 -16.74 1.32
N ILE A 134 11.07 -16.75 1.40
CA ILE A 134 11.83 -17.86 2.01
C ILE A 134 12.03 -17.63 3.51
N SER A 135 12.44 -16.41 3.91
CA SER A 135 12.68 -16.09 5.31
C SER A 135 11.44 -15.55 6.05
N GLY A 136 10.45 -15.01 5.30
CA GLY A 136 9.31 -14.29 5.87
C GLY A 136 9.63 -12.87 6.33
N GLU A 137 10.85 -12.40 6.11
CA GLU A 137 11.31 -11.08 6.56
C GLU A 137 10.77 -9.93 5.69
N GLU A 138 10.59 -8.78 6.32
CA GLU A 138 10.33 -7.52 5.64
C GLU A 138 11.54 -7.10 4.80
N VAL A 139 11.31 -6.76 3.54
CA VAL A 139 12.31 -6.21 2.64
C VAL A 139 11.92 -4.80 2.26
N VAL A 140 12.74 -3.82 2.66
CA VAL A 140 12.55 -2.41 2.31
C VAL A 140 13.22 -2.11 0.98
N LEU A 141 12.45 -1.61 0.03
CA LEU A 141 12.87 -1.24 -1.31
C LEU A 141 12.88 0.29 -1.41
N SER A 142 14.06 0.89 -1.44
CA SER A 142 14.27 2.34 -1.48
C SER A 142 15.34 2.79 -2.48
N SER A 143 15.79 1.88 -3.33
CA SER A 143 16.81 2.13 -4.35
C SER A 143 16.59 1.29 -5.61
N GLY A 144 17.31 1.58 -6.68
CA GLY A 144 17.20 0.85 -7.93
C GLY A 144 16.02 1.33 -8.79
N ARG A 145 15.46 0.43 -9.61
CA ARG A 145 14.36 0.74 -10.53
C ARG A 145 13.02 0.67 -9.83
N LEU A 146 12.22 1.70 -10.01
CA LEU A 146 10.89 1.78 -9.41
C LEU A 146 9.95 0.64 -9.87
N PHE A 147 10.10 0.24 -11.14
CA PHE A 147 9.37 -0.89 -11.71
C PHE A 147 9.58 -2.18 -10.89
N ASP A 148 10.84 -2.54 -10.58
CA ASP A 148 11.15 -3.78 -9.87
C ASP A 148 10.58 -3.76 -8.45
N ALA A 149 10.68 -2.62 -7.78
CA ALA A 149 10.15 -2.44 -6.42
C ALA A 149 8.62 -2.53 -6.37
N ILE A 150 7.90 -1.86 -7.30
CA ILE A 150 6.44 -1.94 -7.36
C ILE A 150 6.02 -3.36 -7.74
N ARG A 151 6.71 -4.01 -8.70
CA ARG A 151 6.40 -5.37 -9.12
C ARG A 151 6.58 -6.38 -7.97
N ALA A 152 7.59 -6.18 -7.13
CA ALA A 152 7.81 -7.00 -5.93
C ALA A 152 6.70 -6.80 -4.89
N THR A 153 6.41 -5.54 -4.51
CA THR A 153 5.44 -5.23 -3.46
C THR A 153 3.99 -5.64 -3.80
N ILE A 154 3.64 -5.77 -5.10
CA ILE A 154 2.31 -6.23 -5.53
C ILE A 154 2.24 -7.72 -5.88
N ALA A 155 3.31 -8.48 -5.69
CA ALA A 155 3.37 -9.91 -6.03
C ALA A 155 2.54 -10.76 -5.05
N LEU A 156 1.21 -10.55 -5.06
CA LEU A 156 0.27 -11.24 -4.18
C LEU A 156 0.34 -12.75 -4.41
N PRO A 157 0.68 -13.55 -3.38
CA PRO A 157 0.83 -14.99 -3.50
C PRO A 157 -0.39 -15.65 -4.14
N LEU A 158 -0.19 -16.64 -4.98
CA LEU A 158 -1.17 -17.33 -5.82
C LEU A 158 -1.74 -16.48 -6.98
N ILE A 159 -1.83 -15.18 -6.86
CA ILE A 159 -2.37 -14.29 -7.92
C ILE A 159 -1.27 -13.95 -8.92
N LEU A 160 -0.13 -13.45 -8.45
CA LEU A 160 1.02 -13.10 -9.29
C LEU A 160 2.23 -13.95 -8.92
N PRO A 161 3.12 -14.24 -9.89
CA PRO A 161 4.36 -14.95 -9.58
C PRO A 161 5.25 -14.06 -8.68
N PRO A 162 6.02 -14.67 -7.75
CA PRO A 162 7.04 -13.97 -7.00
C PRO A 162 8.00 -13.21 -7.93
N TRP A 163 8.55 -12.11 -7.43
CA TRP A 163 9.53 -11.33 -8.17
C TRP A 163 10.94 -11.60 -7.65
N GLU A 164 11.84 -12.03 -8.54
CA GLU A 164 13.23 -12.24 -8.17
C GLU A 164 13.98 -10.91 -8.27
N LEU A 165 14.55 -10.47 -7.15
CA LEU A 165 15.33 -9.24 -7.05
C LEU A 165 16.50 -9.46 -6.08
N ASP A 166 17.71 -9.15 -6.50
CA ASP A 166 18.94 -9.26 -5.70
C ASP A 166 19.12 -10.65 -5.05
N GLY A 167 18.75 -11.72 -5.77
CA GLY A 167 18.85 -13.10 -5.31
C GLY A 167 17.79 -13.52 -4.29
N ARG A 168 16.80 -12.67 -4.02
CA ARG A 168 15.64 -12.95 -3.15
C ARG A 168 14.40 -13.21 -3.96
N MET A 169 13.55 -14.08 -3.45
CA MET A 169 12.22 -14.34 -3.97
C MET A 169 11.21 -13.48 -3.22
N LEU A 170 10.78 -12.37 -3.82
CA LEU A 170 9.92 -11.39 -3.17
C LEU A 170 8.45 -11.61 -3.52
N VAL A 171 7.61 -11.47 -2.51
CA VAL A 171 6.15 -11.46 -2.62
C VAL A 171 5.59 -10.17 -2.00
N ASP A 172 4.28 -9.98 -2.11
CA ASP A 172 3.56 -8.81 -1.62
C ASP A 172 3.93 -8.46 -0.17
N GLY A 173 4.19 -7.17 0.07
CA GLY A 173 4.55 -6.67 1.40
C GLY A 173 3.44 -6.83 2.43
N GLY A 174 2.17 -6.89 1.99
CA GLY A 174 1.02 -7.12 2.86
C GLY A 174 1.02 -8.47 3.57
N VAL A 175 1.88 -9.40 3.15
CA VAL A 175 2.05 -10.70 3.81
C VAL A 175 2.70 -10.55 5.19
N CYS A 176 3.71 -9.68 5.34
CA CYS A 176 4.39 -9.47 6.62
C CYS A 176 4.07 -8.11 7.26
N ASN A 177 3.91 -7.06 6.46
CA ASN A 177 3.72 -5.69 6.96
C ASN A 177 2.73 -4.89 6.09
N PRO A 178 1.42 -5.12 6.25
CA PRO A 178 0.42 -4.45 5.41
C PRO A 178 0.29 -2.94 5.66
N LEU A 179 0.73 -2.43 6.81
CA LEU A 179 0.74 -1.00 7.14
C LEU A 179 2.09 -0.62 7.75
N PRO A 180 3.12 -0.30 6.92
CA PRO A 180 4.50 -0.20 7.33
C PRO A 180 4.84 1.09 8.11
N LEU A 181 4.21 1.30 9.27
CA LEU A 181 4.44 2.44 10.16
C LEU A 181 5.87 2.49 10.71
N ASN A 182 6.47 1.32 10.96
CA ASN A 182 7.84 1.18 11.43
C ASN A 182 8.84 1.92 10.55
N LEU A 183 8.62 2.00 9.25
CA LEU A 183 9.54 2.68 8.33
C LEU A 183 9.47 4.19 8.53
N ALA A 184 8.28 4.77 8.63
CA ALA A 184 8.13 6.19 8.92
C ALA A 184 8.72 6.56 10.29
N ILE A 185 8.56 5.70 11.29
CA ILE A 185 9.13 5.86 12.63
C ILE A 185 10.66 5.83 12.58
N ARG A 186 11.25 4.85 11.91
CA ARG A 186 12.72 4.73 11.74
C ARG A 186 13.33 5.94 11.04
N GLU A 187 12.60 6.55 10.12
CA GLU A 187 12.98 7.78 9.43
C GLU A 187 12.77 9.05 10.27
N GLY A 188 12.29 8.91 11.50
CA GLY A 188 12.10 10.02 12.43
C GLY A 188 10.94 10.92 12.04
N ALA A 189 9.82 10.39 11.55
CA ALA A 189 8.60 11.14 11.36
C ALA A 189 8.02 11.57 12.72
N ASP A 190 7.61 12.82 12.83
CA ASP A 190 6.90 13.35 14.01
C ASP A 190 5.39 13.08 13.90
N ILE A 191 4.86 13.13 12.68
CA ILE A 191 3.45 12.87 12.36
C ILE A 191 3.40 11.84 11.22
N ILE A 192 2.56 10.82 11.40
CA ILE A 192 2.34 9.77 10.40
C ILE A 192 0.87 9.78 10.01
N VAL A 193 0.58 10.12 8.75
CA VAL A 193 -0.75 9.91 8.17
C VAL A 193 -0.78 8.48 7.62
N ALA A 194 -1.50 7.61 8.30
CA ALA A 194 -1.57 6.17 8.01
C ALA A 194 -2.87 5.82 7.28
N VAL A 195 -2.78 5.52 5.98
CA VAL A 195 -3.94 5.14 5.16
C VAL A 195 -4.04 3.62 5.12
N GLY A 196 -5.07 3.07 5.74
CA GLY A 196 -5.32 1.64 5.84
C GLY A 196 -6.60 1.20 5.14
N PHE A 197 -6.68 -0.08 4.78
CA PHE A 197 -7.81 -0.64 4.03
C PHE A 197 -8.21 -1.99 4.63
N GLU A 198 -9.18 -1.99 5.52
CA GLU A 198 -9.76 -3.25 6.00
C GLU A 198 -10.72 -3.83 4.97
N ASP A 199 -10.72 -5.15 4.82
CA ASP A 199 -11.68 -5.88 4.01
C ASP A 199 -12.85 -6.38 4.86
N ALA A 200 -14.06 -6.26 4.32
CA ALA A 200 -15.21 -6.94 4.90
C ALA A 200 -15.04 -8.47 4.80
N LEU A 201 -15.44 -9.15 5.85
CA LEU A 201 -15.44 -10.61 5.89
C LEU A 201 -16.66 -11.15 5.15
N ASP A 202 -16.46 -12.24 4.39
CA ASP A 202 -17.58 -12.94 3.77
C ASP A 202 -18.37 -13.71 4.81
N THR A 203 -19.68 -13.76 4.65
CA THR A 203 -20.59 -14.54 5.49
C THR A 203 -20.91 -15.91 4.86
N GLU A 204 -20.67 -16.07 3.56
CA GLU A 204 -20.96 -17.29 2.81
C GLU A 204 -19.79 -17.69 1.91
N PHE A 205 -19.54 -18.98 1.77
CA PHE A 205 -18.43 -19.53 1.00
C PHE A 205 -18.96 -20.52 -0.06
N HIS A 206 -18.69 -20.21 -1.32
CA HIS A 206 -19.12 -21.05 -2.45
C HIS A 206 -17.97 -21.77 -3.16
N SER A 207 -16.73 -21.58 -2.68
CA SER A 207 -15.54 -22.20 -3.28
C SER A 207 -14.37 -22.30 -2.30
N GLY A 208 -13.46 -23.26 -2.53
CA GLY A 208 -12.20 -23.35 -1.79
C GLY A 208 -11.35 -22.09 -1.90
N MET A 209 -11.35 -21.42 -3.05
CA MET A 209 -10.65 -20.13 -3.24
C MET A 209 -11.28 -19.01 -2.40
N GLY A 210 -12.62 -19.02 -2.24
CA GLY A 210 -13.30 -18.10 -1.33
C GLY A 210 -12.87 -18.30 0.12
N LEU A 211 -12.66 -19.55 0.54
CA LEU A 211 -12.16 -19.86 1.89
C LEU A 211 -10.71 -19.37 2.09
N VAL A 212 -9.83 -19.61 1.10
CA VAL A 212 -8.45 -19.10 1.14
C VAL A 212 -8.42 -17.59 1.22
N ARG A 213 -9.25 -16.90 0.41
CA ARG A 213 -9.39 -15.44 0.46
C ARG A 213 -9.85 -14.97 1.84
N GLN A 214 -10.86 -15.61 2.44
CA GLN A 214 -11.34 -15.26 3.77
C GLN A 214 -10.24 -15.38 4.83
N LEU A 215 -9.47 -16.48 4.81
CA LEU A 215 -8.35 -16.67 5.73
C LEU A 215 -7.30 -15.57 5.56
N THR A 216 -6.93 -15.24 4.32
CA THR A 216 -5.98 -14.17 4.02
C THR A 216 -6.52 -12.82 4.52
N THR A 217 -7.79 -12.51 4.26
CA THR A 217 -8.45 -11.29 4.74
C THR A 217 -8.41 -11.18 6.27
N LEU A 218 -8.75 -12.27 6.97
CA LEU A 218 -8.69 -12.32 8.44
C LEU A 218 -7.27 -12.04 8.95
N MET A 219 -6.26 -12.66 8.35
CA MET A 219 -4.86 -12.48 8.75
C MET A 219 -4.40 -11.04 8.51
N VAL A 220 -4.66 -10.49 7.35
CA VAL A 220 -4.27 -9.12 6.99
C VAL A 220 -4.98 -8.10 7.89
N ASN A 221 -6.30 -8.20 8.09
CA ASN A 221 -7.04 -7.31 8.99
C ASN A 221 -6.49 -7.37 10.43
N ARG A 222 -6.10 -8.57 10.91
CA ARG A 222 -5.50 -8.73 12.23
C ARG A 222 -4.11 -8.10 12.31
N LEU A 223 -3.29 -8.25 11.27
CA LEU A 223 -1.99 -7.59 11.20
C LEU A 223 -2.14 -6.06 11.19
N TYR A 224 -3.08 -5.50 10.42
CA TYR A 224 -3.39 -4.06 10.43
C TYR A 224 -3.66 -3.56 11.85
N ARG A 225 -4.59 -4.21 12.55
CA ARG A 225 -4.99 -3.80 13.90
C ARG A 225 -3.86 -3.97 14.92
N ALA A 226 -3.11 -5.07 14.82
CA ALA A 226 -1.99 -5.33 15.72
C ALA A 226 -0.86 -4.30 15.54
N GLN A 227 -0.50 -4.02 14.29
CA GLN A 227 0.56 -3.04 13.99
C GLN A 227 0.15 -1.62 14.40
N TYR A 228 -1.06 -1.19 14.02
CA TYR A 228 -1.56 0.12 14.42
C TYR A 228 -1.60 0.26 15.95
N GLY A 229 -2.16 -0.72 16.65
CA GLY A 229 -2.23 -0.70 18.11
C GLY A 229 -0.85 -0.69 18.78
N PHE A 230 0.07 -1.53 18.29
CA PHE A 230 1.43 -1.61 18.83
C PHE A 230 2.19 -0.27 18.66
N TYR A 231 2.24 0.27 17.45
CA TYR A 231 3.00 1.49 17.18
C TYR A 231 2.39 2.73 17.83
N ASN A 232 1.06 2.81 17.94
CA ASN A 232 0.40 3.90 18.62
C ASN A 232 0.70 3.94 20.13
N LEU A 233 1.00 2.78 20.74
CA LEU A 233 1.33 2.69 22.17
C LEU A 233 2.82 2.83 22.47
N THR A 234 3.70 2.49 21.52
CA THR A 234 5.15 2.34 21.77
C THR A 234 6.01 3.46 21.24
N HIS A 235 5.46 4.39 20.45
CA HIS A 235 6.23 5.43 19.79
C HIS A 235 5.71 6.84 20.07
N HIS A 236 6.65 7.82 19.97
CA HIS A 236 6.37 9.25 20.15
C HIS A 236 5.82 9.94 18.91
N ALA A 237 5.82 9.28 17.74
CA ALA A 237 5.22 9.81 16.55
C ALA A 237 3.70 9.80 16.68
N GLU A 238 3.07 10.93 16.40
CA GLU A 238 1.61 11.02 16.35
C GLU A 238 1.11 10.31 15.09
N THR A 239 0.35 9.24 15.26
CA THR A 239 -0.19 8.45 14.14
C THR A 239 -1.66 8.77 13.91
N LEU A 240 -1.95 9.40 12.80
CA LEU A 240 -3.29 9.70 12.33
C LEU A 240 -3.78 8.58 11.42
N ALA A 241 -4.73 7.79 11.90
CA ALA A 241 -5.32 6.69 11.13
C ALA A 241 -6.42 7.20 10.19
N VAL A 242 -6.23 7.00 8.90
CA VAL A 242 -7.21 7.31 7.86
C VAL A 242 -7.69 6.01 7.23
N PHE A 243 -8.86 5.54 7.66
CA PHE A 243 -9.51 4.35 7.10
C PHE A 243 -10.74 4.79 6.30
N PRO A 244 -10.64 4.80 4.95
CA PRO A 244 -11.80 5.10 4.11
C PRO A 244 -12.91 4.09 4.37
N ASP A 245 -14.11 4.60 4.64
CA ASP A 245 -15.29 3.79 4.86
C ASP A 245 -15.84 3.28 3.51
N ILE A 246 -15.41 2.09 3.12
CA ILE A 246 -15.77 1.45 1.84
C ILE A 246 -16.86 0.42 2.11
N GLU A 247 -18.13 0.87 2.03
CA GLU A 247 -19.30 0.03 2.30
C GLU A 247 -19.52 -1.07 1.23
N ARG A 248 -18.96 -0.86 0.03
CA ARG A 248 -19.13 -1.76 -1.10
C ARG A 248 -17.98 -2.75 -1.18
N ARG A 249 -18.32 -3.97 -1.57
CA ARG A 249 -17.28 -4.95 -1.92
C ARG A 249 -16.53 -4.49 -3.18
N VAL A 250 -15.20 -4.55 -3.16
CA VAL A 250 -14.32 -4.15 -4.26
C VAL A 250 -13.48 -5.35 -4.69
N GLY A 251 -13.73 -5.86 -5.87
CA GLY A 251 -12.91 -6.89 -6.50
C GLY A 251 -11.69 -6.29 -7.22
N LEU A 252 -10.77 -7.17 -7.64
CA LEU A 252 -9.55 -6.73 -8.36
C LEU A 252 -9.87 -6.04 -9.70
N ASN A 253 -10.97 -6.41 -10.37
CA ASN A 253 -11.31 -5.90 -11.69
C ASN A 253 -12.39 -4.81 -11.67
N ASP A 254 -12.82 -4.34 -10.49
CA ASP A 254 -13.88 -3.34 -10.34
C ASP A 254 -13.39 -1.91 -10.55
N VAL A 255 -12.60 -1.68 -11.62
CA VAL A 255 -11.99 -0.38 -11.92
C VAL A 255 -13.00 0.78 -12.06
N HIS A 256 -14.25 0.46 -12.38
CA HIS A 256 -15.34 1.43 -12.41
C HIS A 256 -15.65 2.05 -11.04
N MET A 257 -15.19 1.42 -9.97
CA MET A 257 -15.33 1.93 -8.60
C MET A 257 -14.24 2.93 -8.19
N VAL A 258 -13.21 3.17 -9.00
CA VAL A 258 -12.12 4.08 -8.65
C VAL A 258 -12.61 5.49 -8.29
N PRO A 259 -13.54 6.14 -9.02
CA PRO A 259 -14.07 7.45 -8.61
C PRO A 259 -14.73 7.43 -7.22
N TYR A 260 -15.51 6.38 -6.92
CA TYR A 260 -16.12 6.19 -5.61
C TYR A 260 -15.05 6.03 -4.51
N LEU A 261 -14.00 5.24 -4.78
CA LEU A 261 -12.90 5.02 -3.82
C LEU A 261 -12.15 6.33 -3.52
N VAL A 262 -11.84 7.12 -4.56
CA VAL A 262 -11.20 8.44 -4.41
C VAL A 262 -12.05 9.36 -3.53
N GLU A 263 -13.35 9.41 -3.78
CA GLU A 263 -14.27 10.20 -2.96
C GLU A 263 -14.28 9.74 -1.50
N ARG A 264 -14.34 8.43 -1.23
CA ARG A 264 -14.29 7.88 0.14
C ARG A 264 -12.97 8.21 0.85
N GLY A 265 -11.86 8.18 0.11
CA GLY A 265 -10.56 8.62 0.63
C GLY A 265 -10.53 10.10 1.00
N ALA A 266 -11.05 10.96 0.13
CA ALA A 266 -11.15 12.39 0.37
C ALA A 266 -12.03 12.69 1.60
N GLN A 267 -13.19 12.03 1.72
CA GLN A 267 -14.07 12.18 2.87
C GLN A 267 -13.42 11.73 4.17
N ALA A 268 -12.69 10.61 4.16
CA ALA A 268 -11.98 10.13 5.34
C ALA A 268 -10.91 11.12 5.79
N MET A 269 -10.09 11.63 4.85
CA MET A 269 -9.05 12.60 5.20
C MET A 269 -9.64 13.94 5.65
N SER A 270 -10.72 14.41 5.04
CA SER A 270 -11.37 15.66 5.43
C SER A 270 -11.88 15.63 6.88
N ARG A 271 -12.34 14.48 7.36
CA ARG A 271 -12.74 14.30 8.77
C ARG A 271 -11.56 14.46 9.73
N GLU A 272 -10.38 14.02 9.31
CA GLU A 272 -9.16 14.04 10.12
C GLU A 272 -8.36 15.33 10.00
N MET A 273 -8.63 16.15 8.98
CA MET A 273 -7.90 17.40 8.74
C MET A 273 -7.84 18.36 9.94
N PRO A 274 -8.94 18.58 10.70
CA PRO A 274 -8.87 19.48 11.85
C PRO A 274 -7.90 18.98 12.94
N TYR A 275 -7.76 17.66 13.08
CA TYR A 275 -6.80 17.10 14.02
C TYR A 275 -5.37 17.20 13.48
N LEU A 276 -5.14 16.88 12.20
CA LEU A 276 -3.83 17.03 11.58
C LEU A 276 -3.32 18.47 11.65
N GLN A 277 -4.19 19.45 11.39
CA GLN A 277 -3.81 20.86 11.47
C GLN A 277 -3.36 21.26 12.89
N ARG A 278 -4.07 20.79 13.93
CA ARG A 278 -3.64 20.98 15.32
C ARG A 278 -2.30 20.35 15.63
N LEU A 279 -2.04 19.14 15.09
CA LEU A 279 -0.73 18.48 15.25
C LEU A 279 0.40 19.22 14.54
N MET A 280 0.11 19.89 13.43
CA MET A 280 1.10 20.67 12.68
C MET A 280 1.37 22.04 13.29
N ASP A 281 0.48 22.54 14.15
CA ASP A 281 0.65 23.82 14.84
C ASP A 281 1.75 23.69 15.91
N ASP A 282 2.90 24.37 15.70
CA ASP A 282 4.05 24.34 16.60
C ASP A 282 3.77 24.93 18.00
N THR A 283 2.60 25.56 18.20
CA THR A 283 2.18 26.13 19.50
C THR A 283 1.72 25.06 20.50
N VAL A 284 1.43 23.84 20.04
CA VAL A 284 1.04 22.73 20.91
C VAL A 284 2.28 22.08 21.52
N PRO A 285 2.44 22.10 22.87
CA PRO A 285 3.60 21.49 23.53
C PRO A 285 3.71 20.01 23.17
N ARG A 286 4.91 19.56 22.82
CA ARG A 286 5.18 18.12 22.61
C ARG A 286 4.84 17.38 23.90
N PRO A 287 4.08 16.26 23.88
CA PRO A 287 3.95 15.43 25.06
C PRO A 287 5.35 14.98 25.50
N HIS A 288 5.76 15.38 26.70
CA HIS A 288 7.07 14.99 27.23
C HIS A 288 7.09 13.49 27.45
N PRO A 289 8.09 12.75 26.92
CA PRO A 289 8.31 11.36 27.29
C PRO A 289 8.68 11.34 28.78
N GLY A 290 7.76 10.87 29.65
CA GLY A 290 8.10 10.60 31.04
C GLY A 290 7.32 11.33 32.12
N ARG A 291 6.14 11.88 31.88
CA ARG A 291 5.20 12.20 32.97
C ARG A 291 3.99 11.25 32.92
N THR A 292 4.14 10.12 33.59
CA THR A 292 2.99 9.47 34.22
C THR A 292 2.37 10.50 35.16
N GLN A 293 1.18 10.97 34.85
CA GLN A 293 0.41 11.74 35.83
C GLN A 293 0.08 10.84 37.02
N PRO A 294 0.13 11.38 38.25
CA PRO A 294 -0.09 10.65 39.48
C PRO A 294 -1.50 10.10 39.64
#